data_a96ff158e30dbe548f3a3ecf51eef0a6
#
_entry.id   a96ff158e30dbe548f3a3ecf51eef0a6
#
_cell.length_a   1.000
_cell.length_b   1.000
_cell.length_c   1.000
_cell.angle_alpha   90.00
_cell.angle_beta   90.00
_cell.angle_gamma   90.00
#
_symmetry.space_group_name_H-M   'P 1'
#
loop_
_entity.id
_entity.type
_entity.pdbx_description
1 polymer ?
#
loop_
_entity_poly.entity_id
_entity_poly.type
_entity_poly.pdbx_seq_one_letter_code
_entity_poly.pdbx_strand_id
1 'polypeptide(L)'
;AQEYLAFYIDRMIDNPIYFWIGIVPKRGSLYTLDNGADLQHMINLDDSLIFENSKYDKELCMKYFKEFINKRLYFYLKDYNIDYTMLFNKDKKLEQLVLASMGNSRDFGTMLLGCWSEFQSYKTKAITTGRPFKYISEDMIAKAIKNDGDKKLSNIKDDSDVMKVWNDLHEYCSDKKSSHFSVEESKENTEAMSNNLFSELIYHRLLHFRKGHVPPKEKKIINKLSIYALSFSCTYDSHKRDKRFEFITDYDVIHDRVRRYIYKPNEIIKTLKIKDGEIAPCKSCGESINVLRMRGAWETNTCPFCGQQIHN
;
A
#
# COMPACT_ATOMS: atom_id res chain seq x y z
N ALA A 1 16.74 12.46 -17.12
CA ALA A 1 17.83 12.14 -16.17
C ALA A 1 17.94 10.62 -15.95
N GLN A 2 16.84 9.92 -15.62
CA GLN A 2 16.85 8.45 -15.36
C GLN A 2 17.32 7.66 -16.58
N GLU A 3 16.85 7.99 -17.78
CA GLU A 3 17.25 7.36 -19.05
C GLU A 3 18.77 7.46 -19.29
N TYR A 4 19.34 8.66 -19.11
CA TYR A 4 20.78 8.86 -19.26
C TYR A 4 21.58 8.08 -18.23
N LEU A 5 21.07 7.97 -16.99
CA LEU A 5 21.72 7.18 -15.94
C LEU A 5 21.68 5.68 -16.29
N ALA A 6 20.53 5.16 -16.73
CA ALA A 6 20.39 3.76 -17.15
C ALA A 6 21.34 3.42 -18.31
N PHE A 7 21.38 4.28 -19.34
CA PHE A 7 22.31 4.13 -20.47
C PHE A 7 23.80 4.18 -20.05
N TYR A 8 24.12 5.02 -19.05
CA TYR A 8 25.49 5.11 -18.53
C TYR A 8 25.86 3.83 -17.76
N ILE A 9 24.95 3.33 -16.91
CA ILE A 9 25.13 2.09 -16.15
C ILE A 9 25.30 0.90 -17.10
N ASP A 10 24.45 0.78 -18.11
CA ASP A 10 24.51 -0.28 -19.14
C ASP A 10 25.89 -0.39 -19.80
N ARG A 11 26.54 0.75 -20.07
CA ARG A 11 27.89 0.78 -20.64
C ARG A 11 29.02 0.52 -19.64
N MET A 12 28.74 0.62 -18.34
CA MET A 12 29.74 0.49 -17.25
C MET A 12 29.59 -0.83 -16.48
N ILE A 13 28.63 -1.66 -16.86
CA ILE A 13 28.32 -2.95 -16.18
C ILE A 13 29.43 -4.00 -16.35
N ASP A 14 30.39 -3.76 -17.21
CA ASP A 14 31.55 -4.65 -17.40
C ASP A 14 32.47 -4.65 -16.18
N ASN A 15 32.75 -5.86 -15.69
CA ASN A 15 33.65 -6.17 -14.58
C ASN A 15 34.85 -5.21 -14.43
N PRO A 16 35.16 -4.65 -13.26
CA PRO A 16 34.80 -5.10 -11.91
C PRO A 16 33.77 -4.19 -11.18
N ILE A 17 32.95 -3.41 -11.87
CA ILE A 17 32.07 -2.41 -11.24
C ILE A 17 30.70 -3.00 -10.99
N TYR A 18 30.22 -2.91 -9.74
CA TYR A 18 28.89 -3.33 -9.34
C TYR A 18 28.04 -2.12 -8.95
N PHE A 19 26.82 -2.06 -9.45
CA PHE A 19 25.88 -0.97 -9.13
C PHE A 19 24.75 -1.47 -8.23
N TRP A 20 24.42 -0.67 -7.23
CA TRP A 20 23.19 -0.82 -6.44
C TRP A 20 22.22 0.29 -6.84
N ILE A 21 21.11 -0.06 -7.46
CA ILE A 21 20.13 0.90 -7.98
C ILE A 21 18.88 0.86 -7.11
N GLY A 22 18.60 1.98 -6.42
CA GLY A 22 17.36 2.16 -5.69
C GLY A 22 16.26 2.69 -6.61
N ILE A 23 15.18 1.94 -6.78
CA ILE A 23 14.04 2.33 -7.62
C ILE A 23 12.79 2.43 -6.76
N VAL A 24 12.03 3.51 -6.95
CA VAL A 24 10.68 3.60 -6.40
C VAL A 24 9.75 2.86 -7.38
N PRO A 25 9.03 1.82 -6.92
CA PRO A 25 8.11 1.07 -7.78
C PRO A 25 7.16 2.00 -8.53
N LYS A 26 6.98 1.74 -9.83
CA LYS A 26 6.11 2.50 -10.76
C LYS A 26 6.46 3.98 -10.99
N ARG A 27 7.49 4.53 -10.32
CA ARG A 27 8.01 5.89 -10.57
C ARG A 27 9.40 5.91 -11.22
N GLY A 28 10.08 4.77 -11.23
CA GLY A 28 11.33 4.58 -11.94
C GLY A 28 11.16 3.70 -13.15
N SER A 29 11.92 3.97 -14.21
CA SER A 29 12.07 3.08 -15.35
C SER A 29 13.51 2.59 -15.41
N LEU A 30 13.69 1.33 -15.73
CA LEU A 30 15.01 0.73 -15.97
C LEU A 30 15.48 0.99 -17.40
N TYR A 31 14.60 1.49 -18.26
CA TYR A 31 14.85 1.80 -19.68
C TYR A 31 15.51 0.62 -20.43
N THR A 32 16.82 0.71 -20.67
CA THR A 32 17.61 -0.29 -21.39
C THR A 32 18.09 -1.46 -20.55
N LEU A 33 17.97 -1.36 -19.21
CA LEU A 33 18.46 -2.42 -18.30
C LEU A 33 17.43 -3.55 -18.18
N ASP A 34 17.82 -4.74 -18.53
CA ASP A 34 16.96 -5.92 -18.50
C ASP A 34 17.02 -6.67 -17.17
N ASN A 35 15.85 -7.00 -16.62
CA ASN A 35 15.74 -7.87 -15.46
C ASN A 35 16.21 -9.30 -15.81
N GLY A 36 17.22 -9.77 -15.10
CA GLY A 36 17.77 -11.10 -15.27
C GLY A 36 19.03 -11.15 -16.15
N ALA A 37 19.24 -10.18 -17.05
CA ALA A 37 20.48 -10.03 -17.81
C ALA A 37 21.42 -9.04 -17.11
N ASP A 38 20.99 -7.79 -16.99
CA ASP A 38 21.80 -6.71 -16.42
C ASP A 38 21.61 -6.58 -14.92
N LEU A 39 20.39 -6.88 -14.42
CA LEU A 39 20.03 -6.85 -13.01
C LEU A 39 19.90 -8.28 -12.46
N GLN A 40 20.95 -8.77 -11.80
CA GLN A 40 21.01 -10.13 -11.29
C GLN A 40 20.10 -10.39 -10.09
N HIS A 41 19.91 -9.38 -9.24
CA HIS A 41 19.13 -9.50 -8.01
C HIS A 41 18.25 -8.28 -7.79
N MET A 42 16.96 -8.53 -7.59
CA MET A 42 16.01 -7.51 -7.16
C MET A 42 15.60 -7.76 -5.72
N ILE A 43 15.83 -6.78 -4.85
CA ILE A 43 15.40 -6.83 -3.46
C ILE A 43 14.22 -5.88 -3.29
N ASN A 44 13.04 -6.43 -3.08
CA ASN A 44 11.87 -5.64 -2.72
C ASN A 44 11.81 -5.51 -1.20
N LEU A 45 12.03 -4.32 -0.69
CA LEU A 45 12.06 -4.06 0.76
C LEU A 45 10.66 -4.09 1.40
N ASP A 46 9.60 -3.90 0.60
CA ASP A 46 8.22 -3.87 1.09
C ASP A 46 7.55 -5.26 1.09
N ASP A 47 8.01 -6.20 0.24
CA ASP A 47 7.38 -7.52 0.08
C ASP A 47 7.96 -8.59 1.02
N SER A 48 9.09 -8.33 1.67
CA SER A 48 9.80 -9.34 2.48
C SER A 48 9.23 -9.53 3.89
N LEU A 49 8.36 -8.63 4.34
CA LEU A 49 7.85 -8.60 5.71
C LEU A 49 6.31 -8.50 5.76
N ILE A 50 5.65 -9.52 5.19
CA ILE A 50 4.18 -9.58 5.18
C ILE A 50 3.69 -10.34 6.41
N PHE A 51 3.23 -9.60 7.40
CA PHE A 51 2.82 -10.13 8.70
C PHE A 51 1.71 -11.20 8.62
N GLU A 52 0.75 -10.98 7.73
CA GLU A 52 -0.45 -11.82 7.59
C GLU A 52 -0.30 -12.98 6.58
N ASN A 53 0.87 -13.19 6.00
CA ASN A 53 1.07 -14.20 4.96
C ASN A 53 1.10 -15.64 5.52
N SER A 54 1.68 -15.82 6.71
CA SER A 54 1.66 -17.08 7.45
C SER A 54 2.04 -16.86 8.93
N LYS A 55 1.84 -17.89 9.77
CA LYS A 55 2.31 -17.85 11.16
C LYS A 55 3.83 -17.67 11.23
N TYR A 56 4.56 -18.33 10.34
CA TYR A 56 6.02 -18.21 10.26
C TYR A 56 6.44 -16.79 9.88
N ASP A 57 5.77 -16.17 8.89
CA ASP A 57 6.06 -14.79 8.48
C ASP A 57 5.75 -13.79 9.58
N LYS A 58 4.68 -14.00 10.35
CA LYS A 58 4.39 -13.22 11.56
C LYS A 58 5.55 -13.28 12.55
N GLU A 59 6.05 -14.48 12.86
CA GLU A 59 7.18 -14.67 13.76
C GLU A 59 8.46 -14.00 13.22
N LEU A 60 8.70 -14.12 11.92
CA LEU A 60 9.82 -13.49 11.23
C LEU A 60 9.73 -11.96 11.30
N CYS A 61 8.56 -11.38 11.04
CA CYS A 61 8.32 -9.94 11.19
C CYS A 61 8.61 -9.49 12.62
N MET A 62 8.07 -10.18 13.61
CA MET A 62 8.29 -9.83 15.02
C MET A 62 9.76 -9.90 15.39
N LYS A 63 10.49 -10.94 14.96
CA LYS A 63 11.92 -11.08 15.16
C LYS A 63 12.69 -9.93 14.51
N TYR A 64 12.41 -9.64 13.26
CA TYR A 64 13.05 -8.54 12.51
C TYR A 64 12.90 -7.20 13.23
N PHE A 65 11.68 -6.83 13.65
CA PHE A 65 11.47 -5.53 14.28
C PHE A 65 12.04 -5.46 15.72
N LYS A 66 12.10 -6.58 16.46
CA LYS A 66 12.85 -6.65 17.71
C LYS A 66 14.34 -6.40 17.50
N GLU A 67 14.93 -7.06 16.52
CA GLU A 67 16.34 -6.84 16.15
C GLU A 67 16.58 -5.44 15.62
N PHE A 68 15.67 -4.88 14.84
CA PHE A 68 15.74 -3.52 14.34
C PHE A 68 15.82 -2.50 15.49
N ILE A 69 14.98 -2.64 16.53
CA ILE A 69 15.04 -1.79 17.72
C ILE A 69 16.38 -2.03 18.45
N ASN A 70 16.74 -3.27 18.75
CA ASN A 70 17.91 -3.61 19.53
C ASN A 70 19.20 -3.13 18.85
N LYS A 71 19.34 -3.30 17.53
CA LYS A 71 20.52 -2.83 16.79
C LYS A 71 20.64 -1.31 16.85
N ARG A 72 19.52 -0.57 16.77
CA ARG A 72 19.52 0.90 16.89
C ARG A 72 19.85 1.35 18.30
N LEU A 73 19.25 0.75 19.31
CA LEU A 73 19.57 1.02 20.72
C LEU A 73 21.03 0.73 21.00
N TYR A 74 21.55 -0.41 20.57
CA TYR A 74 22.96 -0.76 20.72
C TYR A 74 23.89 0.26 20.03
N PHE A 75 23.58 0.69 18.81
CA PHE A 75 24.41 1.63 18.09
C PHE A 75 24.52 2.99 18.78
N TYR A 76 23.40 3.52 19.29
CA TYR A 76 23.36 4.86 19.92
C TYR A 76 23.59 4.84 21.43
N LEU A 77 23.29 3.72 22.09
CA LEU A 77 23.24 3.60 23.56
C LEU A 77 24.01 2.37 24.07
N LYS A 78 25.08 1.97 23.38
CA LYS A 78 25.86 0.75 23.66
C LYS A 78 26.34 0.63 25.12
N ASP A 79 26.60 1.76 25.76
CA ASP A 79 27.14 1.80 27.12
C ASP A 79 26.06 1.52 28.21
N TYR A 80 24.78 1.47 27.81
CA TYR A 80 23.65 1.38 28.75
C TYR A 80 22.97 -0.01 28.77
N ASN A 81 23.39 -0.96 27.95
CA ASN A 81 22.80 -2.31 27.84
C ASN A 81 21.25 -2.31 27.80
N ILE A 82 20.69 -1.50 26.92
CA ILE A 82 19.26 -1.30 26.75
C ILE A 82 18.75 -2.13 25.57
N ASP A 83 17.60 -2.79 25.74
CA ASP A 83 16.91 -3.53 24.69
C ASP A 83 15.42 -3.12 24.55
N TYR A 84 14.71 -3.72 23.59
CA TYR A 84 13.30 -3.39 23.31
C TYR A 84 12.36 -3.67 24.51
N THR A 85 12.72 -4.57 25.43
CA THR A 85 11.89 -4.91 26.60
C THR A 85 11.81 -3.75 27.59
N MET A 86 12.75 -2.83 27.55
CA MET A 86 12.70 -1.60 28.32
C MET A 86 11.71 -0.57 27.75
N LEU A 87 11.36 -0.68 26.48
CA LEU A 87 10.34 0.16 25.85
C LEU A 87 8.94 -0.46 26.00
N PHE A 88 8.84 -1.78 25.84
CA PHE A 88 7.58 -2.52 25.81
C PHE A 88 7.57 -3.65 26.84
N ASN A 89 6.62 -3.62 27.77
CA ASN A 89 6.48 -4.68 28.79
C ASN A 89 5.75 -5.94 28.28
N LYS A 90 5.21 -5.92 27.06
CA LYS A 90 4.50 -7.04 26.40
C LYS A 90 4.73 -6.99 24.91
N ASP A 91 5.00 -8.13 24.31
CA ASP A 91 5.16 -8.28 22.85
C ASP A 91 3.91 -7.83 22.05
N LYS A 92 2.72 -8.01 22.62
CA LYS A 92 1.46 -7.58 22.00
C LYS A 92 1.44 -6.08 21.64
N LYS A 93 2.11 -5.25 22.42
CA LYS A 93 2.23 -3.81 22.13
C LYS A 93 3.13 -3.53 20.93
N LEU A 94 4.26 -4.24 20.86
CA LEU A 94 5.15 -4.17 19.72
C LEU A 94 4.46 -4.71 18.47
N GLU A 95 3.71 -5.82 18.58
CA GLU A 95 2.93 -6.42 17.51
C GLU A 95 1.96 -5.43 16.86
N GLN A 96 1.31 -4.57 17.64
CA GLN A 96 0.42 -3.52 17.10
C GLN A 96 1.17 -2.53 16.18
N LEU A 97 2.37 -2.11 16.56
CA LEU A 97 3.20 -1.23 15.73
C LEU A 97 3.71 -1.95 14.48
N VAL A 98 4.13 -3.21 14.63
CA VAL A 98 4.58 -4.04 13.49
C VAL A 98 3.46 -4.19 12.48
N LEU A 99 2.25 -4.53 12.94
CA LEU A 99 1.07 -4.64 12.10
C LEU A 99 0.75 -3.32 11.41
N ALA A 100 0.75 -2.22 12.17
CA ALA A 100 0.44 -0.89 11.63
C ALA A 100 1.46 -0.40 10.60
N SER A 101 2.71 -0.85 10.69
CA SER A 101 3.74 -0.53 9.72
C SER A 101 3.57 -1.24 8.38
N MET A 102 2.69 -2.24 8.30
CA MET A 102 2.50 -3.07 7.10
C MET A 102 3.80 -3.74 6.61
N GLY A 103 4.79 -3.93 7.51
CA GLY A 103 6.13 -4.44 7.20
C GLY A 103 7.15 -3.38 6.79
N ASN A 104 6.72 -2.12 6.64
CA ASN A 104 7.62 -1.03 6.23
C ASN A 104 8.43 -0.49 7.42
N SER A 105 9.77 -0.63 7.35
CA SER A 105 10.68 -0.22 8.42
C SER A 105 10.70 1.29 8.69
N ARG A 106 10.41 2.12 7.68
CA ARG A 106 10.33 3.58 7.83
C ARG A 106 9.09 3.97 8.63
N ASP A 107 7.94 3.41 8.28
CA ASP A 107 6.68 3.68 8.97
C ASP A 107 6.75 3.17 10.41
N PHE A 108 7.30 1.97 10.62
CA PHE A 108 7.57 1.46 11.96
C PHE A 108 8.44 2.42 12.78
N GLY A 109 9.56 2.86 12.23
CA GLY A 109 10.47 3.80 12.89
C GLY A 109 9.81 5.15 13.20
N THR A 110 8.99 5.67 12.30
CA THR A 110 8.23 6.91 12.49
C THR A 110 7.21 6.78 13.63
N MET A 111 6.44 5.70 13.64
CA MET A 111 5.47 5.43 14.70
C MET A 111 6.16 5.18 16.05
N LEU A 112 7.27 4.44 16.07
CA LEU A 112 8.06 4.22 17.29
C LEU A 112 8.58 5.54 17.87
N LEU A 113 9.08 6.44 17.01
CA LEU A 113 9.50 7.79 17.42
C LEU A 113 8.32 8.61 17.95
N GLY A 114 7.15 8.50 17.34
CA GLY A 114 5.91 9.10 17.84
C GLY A 114 5.54 8.59 19.24
N CYS A 115 5.59 7.28 19.45
CA CYS A 115 5.39 6.68 20.79
C CYS A 115 6.39 7.20 21.82
N TRP A 116 7.65 7.34 21.44
CA TRP A 116 8.69 7.87 22.30
C TRP A 116 8.46 9.33 22.67
N SER A 117 8.08 10.16 21.71
CA SER A 117 7.75 11.57 21.95
C SER A 117 6.57 11.73 22.91
N GLU A 118 5.53 10.91 22.75
CA GLU A 118 4.41 10.88 23.69
C GLU A 118 4.86 10.42 25.08
N PHE A 119 5.66 9.36 25.17
CA PHE A 119 6.21 8.87 26.43
C PHE A 119 6.99 9.95 27.16
N GLN A 120 7.87 10.70 26.49
CA GLN A 120 8.62 11.81 27.06
C GLN A 120 7.70 12.93 27.55
N SER A 121 6.69 13.29 26.78
CA SER A 121 5.70 14.29 27.19
C SER A 121 4.96 13.88 28.46
N TYR A 122 4.55 12.62 28.56
CA TYR A 122 3.91 12.09 29.76
C TYR A 122 4.87 11.99 30.95
N LYS A 123 6.14 11.63 30.75
CA LYS A 123 7.15 11.58 31.78
C LYS A 123 7.34 12.96 32.41
N THR A 124 7.40 14.00 31.61
CA THR A 124 7.49 15.40 32.09
C THR A 124 6.27 15.79 32.91
N LYS A 125 5.05 15.45 32.45
CA LYS A 125 3.81 15.71 33.19
C LYS A 125 3.71 14.86 34.46
N ALA A 126 4.23 13.65 34.47
CA ALA A 126 4.18 12.72 35.60
C ALA A 126 5.07 13.16 36.76
N ILE A 127 6.11 13.94 36.52
CA ILE A 127 6.89 14.61 37.60
C ILE A 127 5.99 15.48 38.45
N THR A 128 4.98 16.13 37.84
CA THR A 128 4.00 16.96 38.51
C THR A 128 2.81 16.19 39.12
N THR A 129 2.47 15.02 38.58
CA THR A 129 1.31 14.21 38.99
C THR A 129 1.62 12.99 39.84
N GLY A 130 2.91 12.67 40.03
CA GLY A 130 3.36 11.56 40.87
C GLY A 130 3.11 10.14 40.31
N ARG A 131 2.70 9.99 39.04
CA ARG A 131 2.42 8.69 38.41
C ARG A 131 3.22 8.50 37.12
N PRO A 132 4.51 8.18 37.18
CA PRO A 132 5.32 7.97 35.98
C PRO A 132 4.93 6.67 35.25
N PHE A 133 4.78 6.75 33.92
CA PHE A 133 4.76 5.56 33.09
C PHE A 133 6.16 4.93 33.04
N LYS A 134 6.22 3.61 33.20
CA LYS A 134 7.49 2.87 33.10
C LYS A 134 7.77 2.42 31.67
N TYR A 135 6.71 2.21 30.86
CA TYR A 135 6.77 1.67 29.50
C TYR A 135 5.83 2.46 28.58
N ILE A 136 6.05 2.33 27.28
CA ILE A 136 5.11 2.83 26.25
C ILE A 136 3.74 2.16 26.47
N SER A 137 2.70 2.98 26.58
CA SER A 137 1.32 2.53 26.81
C SER A 137 0.60 2.24 25.46
N GLU A 138 -0.54 1.52 25.55
CA GLU A 138 -1.40 1.28 24.39
C GLU A 138 -1.97 2.56 23.79
N ASP A 139 -2.27 3.55 24.63
CA ASP A 139 -2.78 4.86 24.16
C ASP A 139 -1.73 5.64 23.37
N MET A 140 -0.45 5.58 23.78
CA MET A 140 0.65 6.20 23.02
C MET A 140 0.82 5.54 21.67
N ILE A 141 0.70 4.20 21.61
CA ILE A 141 0.75 3.44 20.36
C ILE A 141 -0.44 3.81 19.48
N ALA A 142 -1.64 3.83 20.03
CA ALA A 142 -2.85 4.19 19.31
C ALA A 142 -2.75 5.59 18.68
N LYS A 143 -2.25 6.56 19.44
CA LYS A 143 -2.03 7.91 18.97
C LYS A 143 -0.97 8.00 17.87
N ALA A 144 0.13 7.26 18.01
CA ALA A 144 1.18 7.23 17.00
C ALA A 144 0.70 6.61 15.69
N ILE A 145 -0.08 5.52 15.75
CA ILE A 145 -0.69 4.88 14.57
C ILE A 145 -1.66 5.84 13.88
N LYS A 146 -2.52 6.49 14.65
CA LYS A 146 -3.47 7.47 14.10
C LYS A 146 -2.76 8.63 13.42
N ASN A 147 -1.77 9.22 14.07
CA ASN A 147 -0.99 10.33 13.52
C ASN A 147 -0.28 9.94 12.22
N ASP A 148 0.21 8.69 12.10
CA ASP A 148 0.80 8.17 10.86
C ASP A 148 -0.24 8.09 9.75
N GLY A 149 -1.43 7.57 10.04
CA GLY A 149 -2.54 7.51 9.09
C GLY A 149 -3.00 8.89 8.62
N ASP A 150 -3.24 9.81 9.55
CA ASP A 150 -3.64 11.19 9.25
C ASP A 150 -2.58 11.90 8.38
N LYS A 151 -1.30 11.70 8.68
CA LYS A 151 -0.20 12.24 7.89
C LYS A 151 -0.14 11.66 6.47
N LYS A 152 -0.36 10.35 6.31
CA LYS A 152 -0.41 9.72 4.98
C LYS A 152 -1.56 10.27 4.14
N LEU A 153 -2.74 10.39 4.73
CA LEU A 153 -3.93 10.94 4.05
C LEU A 153 -3.73 12.42 3.70
N SER A 154 -3.14 13.22 4.58
CA SER A 154 -2.89 14.65 4.31
C SER A 154 -1.88 14.93 3.19
N ASN A 155 -1.10 13.92 2.77
CA ASN A 155 -0.23 14.04 1.60
C ASN A 155 -1.00 14.01 0.27
N ILE A 156 -2.28 13.65 0.28
CA ILE A 156 -3.15 13.63 -0.89
C ILE A 156 -4.14 14.79 -0.77
N LYS A 157 -4.31 15.55 -1.85
CA LYS A 157 -5.26 16.65 -1.89
C LYS A 157 -6.70 16.11 -1.85
N ASP A 158 -7.54 16.70 -1.02
CA ASP A 158 -8.91 16.23 -0.77
C ASP A 158 -9.77 16.08 -2.03
N ASP A 159 -9.69 17.01 -2.97
CA ASP A 159 -10.46 16.99 -4.22
C ASP A 159 -9.74 16.26 -5.37
N SER A 160 -8.60 15.63 -5.12
CA SER A 160 -7.85 14.92 -6.15
C SER A 160 -8.54 13.63 -6.58
N ASP A 161 -8.30 13.20 -7.83
CA ASP A 161 -8.78 11.90 -8.29
C ASP A 161 -8.15 10.74 -7.54
N VAL A 162 -6.95 10.92 -7.00
CA VAL A 162 -6.31 9.96 -6.09
C VAL A 162 -7.15 9.76 -4.83
N MET A 163 -7.67 10.87 -4.24
CA MET A 163 -8.55 10.80 -3.07
C MET A 163 -9.90 10.14 -3.41
N LYS A 164 -10.43 10.37 -4.60
CA LYS A 164 -11.66 9.68 -5.05
C LYS A 164 -11.45 8.17 -5.19
N VAL A 165 -10.30 7.73 -5.74
CA VAL A 165 -9.94 6.31 -5.80
C VAL A 165 -9.75 5.73 -4.39
N TRP A 166 -9.13 6.47 -3.48
CA TRP A 166 -9.03 6.05 -2.07
C TRP A 166 -10.39 5.86 -1.42
N ASN A 167 -11.31 6.81 -1.61
CA ASN A 167 -12.65 6.73 -1.03
C ASN A 167 -13.47 5.57 -1.59
N ASP A 168 -13.37 5.31 -2.89
CA ASP A 168 -14.02 4.17 -3.54
C ASP A 168 -13.49 2.83 -3.00
N LEU A 169 -12.17 2.68 -2.85
CA LEU A 169 -11.54 1.52 -2.23
C LEU A 169 -11.96 1.36 -0.76
N HIS A 170 -11.99 2.46 -0.01
CA HIS A 170 -12.38 2.46 1.38
C HIS A 170 -13.84 2.06 1.56
N GLU A 171 -14.74 2.58 0.73
CA GLU A 171 -16.16 2.22 0.70
C GLU A 171 -16.33 0.73 0.36
N TYR A 172 -15.68 0.26 -0.72
CA TYR A 172 -15.70 -1.16 -1.09
C TYR A 172 -15.25 -2.08 0.05
N CYS A 173 -14.13 -1.75 0.69
CA CYS A 173 -13.61 -2.52 1.82
C CYS A 173 -14.55 -2.46 3.05
N SER A 174 -15.20 -1.32 3.28
CA SER A 174 -16.21 -1.16 4.33
C SER A 174 -17.41 -2.08 4.12
N ASP A 175 -17.92 -2.14 2.91
CA ASP A 175 -19.04 -3.04 2.55
C ASP A 175 -18.69 -4.52 2.74
N LYS A 176 -17.45 -4.89 2.43
CA LYS A 176 -16.93 -6.26 2.66
C LYS A 176 -16.51 -6.51 4.11
N LYS A 177 -16.48 -5.48 4.96
CA LYS A 177 -15.95 -5.51 6.33
C LYS A 177 -14.54 -6.08 6.39
N SER A 178 -13.70 -5.74 5.42
CA SER A 178 -12.36 -6.28 5.27
C SER A 178 -11.42 -5.21 4.74
N SER A 179 -10.25 -5.06 5.36
CA SER A 179 -9.18 -4.19 4.85
C SER A 179 -8.46 -4.79 3.65
N HIS A 180 -8.67 -6.07 3.37
CA HIS A 180 -8.06 -6.79 2.26
C HIS A 180 -9.09 -7.05 1.16
N PHE A 181 -8.61 -6.99 -0.07
CA PHE A 181 -9.38 -7.31 -1.27
C PHE A 181 -8.48 -7.94 -2.34
N SER A 182 -9.09 -8.54 -3.34
CA SER A 182 -8.39 -9.11 -4.48
C SER A 182 -8.75 -8.38 -5.77
N VAL A 183 -7.81 -8.39 -6.71
CA VAL A 183 -7.98 -7.89 -8.07
C VAL A 183 -7.65 -9.01 -9.04
N GLU A 184 -8.52 -9.25 -10.01
CA GLU A 184 -8.25 -10.24 -11.07
C GLU A 184 -7.12 -9.74 -11.97
N GLU A 185 -6.14 -10.61 -12.27
CA GLU A 185 -4.98 -10.32 -13.12
C GLU A 185 -5.36 -10.38 -14.62
N SER A 186 -6.48 -9.72 -14.98
CA SER A 186 -6.82 -9.48 -16.38
C SER A 186 -6.00 -8.31 -16.94
N LYS A 187 -5.87 -8.23 -18.25
CA LYS A 187 -5.16 -7.13 -18.92
C LYS A 187 -5.71 -5.76 -18.50
N GLU A 188 -7.04 -5.62 -18.53
CA GLU A 188 -7.71 -4.36 -18.16
C GLU A 188 -7.45 -3.93 -16.72
N ASN A 189 -7.56 -4.86 -15.78
CA ASN A 189 -7.32 -4.56 -14.37
C ASN A 189 -5.83 -4.28 -14.09
N THR A 190 -4.92 -4.98 -14.79
CA THR A 190 -3.49 -4.74 -14.68
C THR A 190 -3.12 -3.35 -15.19
N GLU A 191 -3.68 -2.94 -16.32
CA GLU A 191 -3.52 -1.59 -16.86
C GLU A 191 -4.10 -0.53 -15.90
N ALA A 192 -5.30 -0.78 -15.34
CA ALA A 192 -5.91 0.11 -14.36
C ALA A 192 -5.06 0.24 -13.08
N MET A 193 -4.57 -0.87 -12.52
CA MET A 193 -3.69 -0.86 -11.34
C MET A 193 -2.32 -0.21 -11.62
N SER A 194 -1.92 -0.15 -12.88
CA SER A 194 -0.69 0.54 -13.31
C SER A 194 -0.91 2.02 -13.60
N ASN A 195 -2.15 2.52 -13.49
CA ASN A 195 -2.47 3.93 -13.62
C ASN A 195 -1.81 4.74 -12.48
N ASN A 196 -1.46 6.00 -12.77
CA ASN A 196 -0.85 6.91 -11.80
C ASN A 196 -1.64 7.04 -10.50
N LEU A 197 -2.98 6.99 -10.54
CA LEU A 197 -3.83 7.15 -9.37
C LEU A 197 -3.59 6.02 -8.34
N PHE A 198 -3.57 4.76 -8.78
CA PHE A 198 -3.22 3.63 -7.91
C PHE A 198 -1.75 3.64 -7.52
N SER A 199 -0.87 4.06 -8.44
CA SER A 199 0.56 4.19 -8.15
C SER A 199 0.85 5.23 -7.07
N GLU A 200 0.11 6.34 -7.03
CA GLU A 200 0.18 7.34 -5.97
C GLU A 200 -0.28 6.77 -4.62
N LEU A 201 -1.38 5.99 -4.58
CA LEU A 201 -1.82 5.33 -3.35
C LEU A 201 -0.75 4.37 -2.80
N ILE A 202 -0.10 3.60 -3.67
CA ILE A 202 1.00 2.70 -3.29
C ILE A 202 2.22 3.51 -2.82
N TYR A 203 2.59 4.57 -3.54
CA TYR A 203 3.72 5.42 -3.19
C TYR A 203 3.55 6.11 -1.83
N HIS A 204 2.34 6.61 -1.56
CA HIS A 204 2.01 7.20 -0.26
C HIS A 204 1.70 6.17 0.82
N ARG A 205 1.82 4.88 0.49
CA ARG A 205 1.60 3.75 1.41
C ARG A 205 0.19 3.71 2.04
N LEU A 206 -0.81 4.11 1.27
CA LEU A 206 -2.21 3.91 1.60
C LEU A 206 -2.70 2.55 1.13
N LEU A 207 -2.15 2.08 0.02
CA LEU A 207 -2.45 0.78 -0.58
C LEU A 207 -1.17 -0.07 -0.62
N HIS A 208 -1.27 -1.32 -0.18
CA HIS A 208 -0.18 -2.26 -0.14
C HIS A 208 -0.50 -3.50 -0.99
N PHE A 209 0.43 -3.87 -1.87
CA PHE A 209 0.40 -5.19 -2.50
C PHE A 209 0.82 -6.23 -1.47
N ARG A 210 0.09 -7.35 -1.40
CA ARG A 210 0.35 -8.40 -0.39
C ARG A 210 0.75 -9.73 -1.00
N LYS A 211 0.08 -10.15 -2.07
CA LYS A 211 0.38 -11.42 -2.73
C LYS A 211 -0.14 -11.43 -4.16
N GLY A 212 0.64 -11.91 -5.10
CA GLY A 212 0.22 -12.13 -6.49
C GLY A 212 -0.02 -13.59 -6.81
N HIS A 213 -0.58 -13.80 -7.98
CA HIS A 213 -0.77 -15.11 -8.61
C HIS A 213 -1.57 -16.12 -7.77
N VAL A 214 -2.52 -15.63 -6.95
CA VAL A 214 -3.37 -16.46 -6.11
C VAL A 214 -4.49 -17.07 -6.96
N PRO A 215 -4.73 -18.38 -6.88
CA PRO A 215 -5.82 -18.99 -7.66
C PRO A 215 -7.18 -18.50 -7.16
N PRO A 216 -8.14 -18.20 -8.07
CA PRO A 216 -9.49 -17.78 -7.67
C PRO A 216 -10.25 -18.92 -6.99
N LYS A 217 -11.23 -18.58 -6.16
CA LYS A 217 -12.17 -19.58 -5.59
C LYS A 217 -13.36 -19.86 -6.49
N GLU A 218 -13.78 -18.87 -7.26
CA GLU A 218 -14.92 -19.00 -8.14
C GLU A 218 -14.50 -19.56 -9.50
N LYS A 219 -15.18 -20.63 -9.95
CA LYS A 219 -14.89 -21.28 -11.24
C LYS A 219 -15.10 -20.37 -12.47
N LYS A 220 -15.87 -19.28 -12.30
CA LYS A 220 -16.14 -18.31 -13.37
C LYS A 220 -14.95 -17.40 -13.66
N ILE A 221 -13.99 -17.28 -12.74
CA ILE A 221 -12.83 -16.44 -12.86
C ILE A 221 -11.68 -17.28 -13.41
N ILE A 222 -11.17 -16.87 -14.55
CA ILE A 222 -10.15 -17.62 -15.30
C ILE A 222 -8.75 -17.19 -14.86
N ASN A 223 -8.56 -15.89 -14.61
CA ASN A 223 -7.26 -15.33 -14.27
C ASN A 223 -6.95 -15.51 -12.79
N LYS A 224 -5.67 -15.46 -12.46
CA LYS A 224 -5.19 -15.40 -11.08
C LYS A 224 -5.58 -14.08 -10.43
N LEU A 225 -5.43 -14.01 -9.12
CA LEU A 225 -5.75 -12.84 -8.30
C LEU A 225 -4.50 -12.26 -7.67
N SER A 226 -4.44 -10.95 -7.61
CA SER A 226 -3.52 -10.18 -6.78
C SER A 226 -4.24 -9.67 -5.54
N ILE A 227 -3.66 -9.88 -4.36
CA ILE A 227 -4.22 -9.44 -3.07
C ILE A 227 -3.59 -8.12 -2.68
N TYR A 228 -4.43 -7.19 -2.28
CA TYR A 228 -4.07 -5.88 -1.77
C TYR A 228 -4.69 -5.64 -0.40
N ALA A 229 -4.08 -4.73 0.36
CA ALA A 229 -4.62 -4.28 1.65
C ALA A 229 -4.57 -2.75 1.76
N LEU A 230 -5.60 -2.17 2.36
CA LEU A 230 -5.55 -0.77 2.80
C LEU A 230 -4.61 -0.65 3.99
N SER A 231 -3.91 0.48 4.10
CA SER A 231 -3.01 0.75 5.22
C SER A 231 -3.74 0.64 6.55
N PHE A 232 -3.18 -0.12 7.47
CA PHE A 232 -3.75 -0.26 8.82
C PHE A 232 -3.86 1.08 9.54
N SER A 233 -2.83 1.94 9.44
CA SER A 233 -2.82 3.24 10.10
C SER A 233 -3.91 4.18 9.54
N CYS A 234 -4.16 4.16 8.23
CA CYS A 234 -5.18 4.98 7.59
C CYS A 234 -6.62 4.52 7.88
N THR A 235 -6.80 3.24 8.22
CA THR A 235 -8.11 2.65 8.56
C THR A 235 -8.30 2.43 10.06
N TYR A 236 -7.37 2.89 10.89
CA TYR A 236 -7.30 2.59 12.31
C TYR A 236 -8.56 3.00 13.10
N ASP A 237 -9.10 4.17 12.85
CA ASP A 237 -10.33 4.63 13.51
C ASP A 237 -11.55 3.79 13.11
N SER A 238 -11.60 3.30 11.88
CA SER A 238 -12.66 2.42 11.38
C SER A 238 -12.65 1.05 12.06
N HIS A 239 -11.46 0.52 12.40
CA HIS A 239 -11.32 -0.72 13.16
C HIS A 239 -11.82 -0.60 14.61
N LYS A 240 -11.55 0.54 15.24
CA LYS A 240 -11.88 0.75 16.67
C LYS A 240 -13.32 1.13 16.92
N ARG A 241 -13.87 2.05 16.12
CA ARG A 241 -15.16 2.69 16.41
C ARG A 241 -16.35 1.90 15.92
N ASP A 242 -16.27 1.35 14.73
CA ASP A 242 -17.47 0.86 14.04
C ASP A 242 -17.47 -0.63 13.78
N LYS A 243 -16.38 -1.36 14.04
CA LYS A 243 -16.16 -2.75 13.60
C LYS A 243 -16.46 -2.93 12.09
N ARG A 244 -16.36 -1.86 11.31
CA ARG A 244 -16.64 -1.85 9.87
C ARG A 244 -15.55 -2.53 9.08
N PHE A 245 -14.34 -2.53 9.64
CA PHE A 245 -13.19 -3.18 9.03
C PHE A 245 -12.66 -4.25 9.97
N GLU A 246 -12.43 -5.43 9.46
CA GLU A 246 -11.57 -6.42 10.08
C GLU A 246 -10.22 -6.35 9.38
N PHE A 247 -9.14 -6.00 10.10
CA PHE A 247 -7.82 -6.16 9.56
C PHE A 247 -7.42 -7.63 9.70
N ILE A 248 -7.31 -8.29 8.55
CA ILE A 248 -7.09 -9.72 8.50
C ILE A 248 -5.62 -9.98 8.78
N THR A 249 -5.36 -10.72 9.86
CA THR A 249 -4.01 -11.14 10.28
C THR A 249 -3.79 -12.64 10.11
N ASP A 250 -4.80 -13.36 9.63
CA ASP A 250 -4.80 -14.80 9.49
C ASP A 250 -4.77 -15.19 8.02
N TYR A 251 -3.75 -15.96 7.64
CA TYR A 251 -3.57 -16.47 6.29
C TYR A 251 -4.76 -17.31 5.79
N ASP A 252 -5.33 -18.14 6.65
CA ASP A 252 -6.47 -18.99 6.25
C ASP A 252 -7.68 -18.15 5.89
N VAL A 253 -7.92 -17.05 6.62
CA VAL A 253 -8.98 -16.08 6.32
C VAL A 253 -8.71 -15.36 5.00
N ILE A 254 -7.48 -14.92 4.75
CA ILE A 254 -7.07 -14.34 3.46
C ILE A 254 -7.33 -15.35 2.34
N HIS A 255 -6.92 -16.59 2.55
CA HIS A 255 -7.05 -17.64 1.56
C HIS A 255 -8.52 -18.02 1.29
N ASP A 256 -9.38 -17.93 2.29
CA ASP A 256 -10.80 -18.33 2.16
C ASP A 256 -11.74 -17.19 1.76
N ARG A 257 -11.67 -16.06 2.43
CA ARG A 257 -12.63 -14.95 2.29
C ARG A 257 -12.20 -13.92 1.27
N VAL A 258 -10.96 -13.41 1.33
CA VAL A 258 -10.47 -12.30 0.51
C VAL A 258 -10.47 -12.64 -0.97
N ARG A 259 -10.23 -13.89 -1.33
CA ARG A 259 -10.30 -14.34 -2.74
C ARG A 259 -11.69 -14.27 -3.37
N ARG A 260 -12.73 -13.94 -2.59
CA ARG A 260 -14.10 -13.67 -3.06
C ARG A 260 -14.41 -12.17 -3.10
N TYR A 261 -13.55 -11.32 -2.53
CA TYR A 261 -13.71 -9.88 -2.50
C TYR A 261 -12.98 -9.25 -3.68
N ILE A 262 -13.56 -9.39 -4.87
CA ILE A 262 -12.92 -8.97 -6.10
C ILE A 262 -13.31 -7.53 -6.42
N TYR A 263 -12.33 -6.65 -6.35
CA TYR A 263 -12.45 -5.26 -6.72
C TYR A 263 -12.09 -5.08 -8.21
N LYS A 264 -12.78 -4.20 -8.89
CA LYS A 264 -12.59 -3.90 -10.31
C LYS A 264 -12.04 -2.49 -10.51
N PRO A 265 -10.72 -2.30 -10.50
CA PRO A 265 -10.12 -0.97 -10.57
C PRO A 265 -10.42 -0.22 -11.86
N ASN A 266 -10.74 -0.92 -12.94
CA ASN A 266 -11.12 -0.31 -14.22
C ASN A 266 -12.44 0.46 -14.15
N GLU A 267 -13.36 0.14 -13.24
CA GLU A 267 -14.66 0.82 -13.12
C GLU A 267 -14.48 2.26 -12.63
N ILE A 268 -13.72 2.47 -11.55
CA ILE A 268 -13.44 3.84 -11.05
C ILE A 268 -12.61 4.65 -12.04
N ILE A 269 -11.63 4.05 -12.71
CA ILE A 269 -10.83 4.73 -13.73
C ILE A 269 -11.72 5.17 -14.91
N LYS A 270 -12.64 4.32 -15.37
CA LYS A 270 -13.61 4.69 -16.42
C LYS A 270 -14.51 5.83 -15.96
N THR A 271 -15.01 5.79 -14.74
CA THR A 271 -15.89 6.84 -14.17
C THR A 271 -15.18 8.19 -14.12
N LEU A 272 -13.91 8.24 -13.69
CA LEU A 272 -13.13 9.47 -13.66
C LEU A 272 -12.87 10.01 -15.06
N LYS A 273 -12.50 9.15 -16.02
CA LYS A 273 -12.29 9.54 -17.43
C LYS A 273 -13.55 10.04 -18.12
N ILE A 274 -14.70 9.50 -17.78
CA ILE A 274 -16.00 10.01 -18.28
C ILE A 274 -16.25 11.40 -17.72
N LYS A 275 -16.00 11.62 -16.43
CA LYS A 275 -16.15 12.92 -15.79
C LYS A 275 -15.24 13.99 -16.41
N ASP A 276 -14.01 13.61 -16.77
CA ASP A 276 -13.03 14.51 -17.40
C ASP A 276 -13.27 14.68 -18.91
N GLY A 277 -14.26 13.99 -19.47
CA GLY A 277 -14.59 14.07 -20.90
C GLY A 277 -13.62 13.31 -21.82
N GLU A 278 -12.71 12.51 -21.27
CA GLU A 278 -11.80 11.66 -22.06
C GLU A 278 -12.52 10.46 -22.68
N ILE A 279 -13.55 9.97 -22.00
CA ILE A 279 -14.38 8.83 -22.43
C ILE A 279 -15.84 9.23 -22.37
N ALA A 280 -16.58 8.88 -23.40
CA ALA A 280 -18.04 9.02 -23.43
C ALA A 280 -18.71 7.67 -23.74
N PRO A 281 -19.72 7.25 -22.97
CA PRO A 281 -20.48 6.05 -23.31
C PRO A 281 -21.39 6.31 -24.49
N CYS A 282 -21.46 5.39 -25.42
CA CYS A 282 -22.46 5.45 -26.51
C CYS A 282 -23.86 5.24 -25.91
N LYS A 283 -24.80 6.11 -26.24
CA LYS A 283 -26.19 6.01 -25.73
C LYS A 283 -26.92 4.76 -26.21
N SER A 284 -26.56 4.25 -27.38
CA SER A 284 -27.28 3.11 -27.99
C SER A 284 -26.74 1.76 -27.52
N CYS A 285 -25.41 1.58 -27.47
CA CYS A 285 -24.82 0.29 -27.10
C CYS A 285 -24.08 0.30 -25.74
N GLY A 286 -23.91 1.45 -25.10
CA GLY A 286 -23.21 1.57 -23.82
C GLY A 286 -21.68 1.47 -23.92
N GLU A 287 -21.12 1.18 -25.10
CA GLU A 287 -19.67 1.04 -25.27
C GLU A 287 -18.93 2.36 -25.02
N SER A 288 -17.77 2.25 -24.38
CA SER A 288 -16.94 3.41 -24.02
C SER A 288 -16.11 3.90 -25.20
N ILE A 289 -16.31 5.14 -25.61
CA ILE A 289 -15.61 5.77 -26.71
C ILE A 289 -14.54 6.72 -26.15
N ASN A 290 -13.28 6.46 -26.47
CA ASN A 290 -12.21 7.37 -26.13
C ASN A 290 -12.24 8.57 -27.11
N VAL A 291 -12.66 9.73 -26.61
CA VAL A 291 -12.88 10.95 -27.38
C VAL A 291 -11.61 11.42 -28.10
N LEU A 292 -10.47 11.31 -27.44
CA LEU A 292 -9.18 11.75 -28.00
C LEU A 292 -8.67 10.79 -29.09
N ARG A 293 -8.75 9.48 -28.84
CA ARG A 293 -8.26 8.44 -29.78
C ARG A 293 -9.19 8.22 -30.97
N MET A 294 -10.49 8.37 -30.72
CA MET A 294 -11.55 8.17 -31.76
C MET A 294 -12.19 9.48 -32.15
N ARG A 295 -11.36 10.52 -32.29
CA ARG A 295 -11.82 11.88 -32.56
C ARG A 295 -12.74 11.99 -33.79
N GLY A 296 -12.42 11.27 -34.86
CA GLY A 296 -13.26 11.24 -36.06
C GLY A 296 -14.66 10.67 -35.80
N ALA A 297 -14.78 9.60 -35.07
CA ALA A 297 -16.05 9.01 -34.63
C ALA A 297 -16.85 9.97 -33.75
N TRP A 298 -16.14 10.66 -32.82
CA TRP A 298 -16.74 11.68 -31.97
C TRP A 298 -17.26 12.90 -32.76
N GLU A 299 -16.45 13.45 -33.67
CA GLU A 299 -16.81 14.61 -34.51
C GLU A 299 -17.94 14.29 -35.49
N THR A 300 -17.98 13.07 -36.03
CA THR A 300 -19.08 12.60 -36.89
C THR A 300 -20.31 12.11 -36.13
N ASN A 301 -20.25 12.13 -34.78
CA ASN A 301 -21.30 11.62 -33.88
C ASN A 301 -21.73 10.18 -34.22
N THR A 302 -20.79 9.34 -34.68
CA THR A 302 -21.07 7.96 -35.11
C THR A 302 -20.30 6.98 -34.30
N CYS A 303 -20.98 6.09 -33.56
CA CYS A 303 -20.34 5.07 -32.74
C CYS A 303 -19.59 4.04 -33.59
N PRO A 304 -18.29 3.81 -33.36
CA PRO A 304 -17.51 2.88 -34.17
C PRO A 304 -17.89 1.39 -33.88
N PHE A 305 -18.65 1.13 -32.82
CA PHE A 305 -19.04 -0.21 -32.43
C PHE A 305 -20.44 -0.61 -32.93
N CYS A 306 -21.39 0.32 -32.94
CA CYS A 306 -22.77 0.01 -33.34
C CYS A 306 -23.29 0.85 -34.51
N GLY A 307 -22.53 1.83 -34.99
CA GLY A 307 -22.91 2.70 -36.08
C GLY A 307 -24.01 3.72 -35.75
N GLN A 308 -24.51 3.75 -34.51
CA GLN A 308 -25.55 4.72 -34.09
C GLN A 308 -24.93 6.01 -33.56
N GLN A 309 -25.76 7.03 -33.32
CA GLN A 309 -25.32 8.31 -32.76
C GLN A 309 -24.77 8.14 -31.34
N ILE A 310 -23.66 8.79 -31.07
CA ILE A 310 -22.96 8.73 -29.74
C ILE A 310 -23.68 9.62 -28.74
N HIS A 311 -23.99 10.85 -29.17
CA HIS A 311 -24.63 11.91 -28.36
C HIS A 311 -25.75 12.59 -29.16
N ASN A 312 -26.67 13.29 -28.48
CA ASN A 312 -27.78 13.98 -29.12
C ASN A 312 -27.32 15.21 -29.88
#